data_557f53bff95bf1eea70f9c450abce535
#
_entry.id   557f53bff95bf1eea70f9c450abce535
#
_cell.length_a   1.000
_cell.length_b   1.000
_cell.length_c   1.000
_cell.angle_alpha   90.00
_cell.angle_beta   90.00
_cell.angle_gamma   90.00
#
_symmetry.space_group_name_H-M   'P 1'
#
loop_
_entity.id
_entity.type
_entity.pdbx_description
1 polymer ?
#
loop_
_entity_poly.entity_id
_entity_poly.type
_entity_poly.pdbx_seq_one_letter_code
_entity_poly.pdbx_strand_id
1 'polypeptide(L)'
;MGGNLPDIPERLTNLRGGFKAFLSPPPEGVIRLTVGEPGFDTPTNISEVAKKALLDGDTHYTRGEGRENLCTAWASHLRRRWKIPVDDEGIVITPGAKQALLYAFMVAAKENDEVILLAPCWPTHAEQVELMGAKPIFVQCDAPRFHPNLDRVRAAITEKTTAIVVNSPNNPTGAVYTPDEMIGIVKLAIEHDLWIISDEIYTELIWNETEHVSPASILGGFERTLTVSGPSKTHAMTGWRIGVFAAPTSVAKVVGRLQGNTCSHIPSFLMPAAELAAKDWSAVNQFRGEYIRRRGLILELLEHIPSLVASEPEGAFYVMVDVRGTGMDGTTFAQRAMDEALVQVIPLDSLPGGEGYIRLSYAT
;
A
#
# COMPACT_ATOMS: atom_id res chain seq x y z
N MET A 1 36.66 16.83 -22.55
CA MET A 1 36.85 17.11 -21.10
C MET A 1 35.62 16.60 -20.37
N GLY A 2 35.67 15.37 -19.90
CA GLY A 2 34.60 14.82 -19.03
C GLY A 2 34.83 15.31 -17.60
N GLY A 3 34.15 16.38 -17.22
CA GLY A 3 34.17 16.80 -15.82
C GLY A 3 33.50 15.73 -14.96
N ASN A 4 34.17 15.26 -13.92
CA ASN A 4 33.54 14.42 -12.92
C ASN A 4 32.36 15.19 -12.32
N LEU A 5 31.16 14.61 -12.41
CA LEU A 5 30.00 15.15 -11.68
C LEU A 5 30.27 15.05 -10.18
N PRO A 6 29.73 15.98 -9.37
CA PRO A 6 29.71 15.84 -7.92
C PRO A 6 29.05 14.54 -7.48
N ASP A 7 29.49 13.99 -6.35
CA ASP A 7 28.95 12.73 -5.83
C ASP A 7 27.46 12.86 -5.45
N ILE A 8 26.67 11.89 -5.89
CA ILE A 8 25.27 11.74 -5.46
C ILE A 8 25.26 10.96 -4.15
N PRO A 9 24.49 11.39 -3.13
CA PRO A 9 24.40 10.65 -1.87
C PRO A 9 24.02 9.17 -2.09
N GLU A 10 24.75 8.26 -1.44
CA GLU A 10 24.62 6.81 -1.62
C GLU A 10 23.18 6.30 -1.41
N ARG A 11 22.43 6.87 -0.43
CA ARG A 11 21.02 6.54 -0.20
C ARG A 11 20.11 6.78 -1.41
N LEU A 12 20.52 7.60 -2.37
CA LEU A 12 19.78 7.85 -3.61
C LEU A 12 20.22 6.93 -4.74
N THR A 13 21.50 6.60 -4.81
CA THR A 13 22.04 5.69 -5.85
C THR A 13 21.65 4.23 -5.60
N ASN A 14 21.39 3.86 -4.35
CA ASN A 14 21.00 2.51 -3.96
C ASN A 14 19.50 2.21 -4.15
N LEU A 15 18.67 3.19 -4.53
CA LEU A 15 17.26 2.97 -4.81
C LEU A 15 17.06 2.00 -5.98
N ARG A 16 16.41 0.87 -5.71
CA ARG A 16 16.25 -0.24 -6.70
C ARG A 16 15.11 -0.01 -7.69
N GLY A 17 14.20 0.92 -7.39
CA GLY A 17 13.07 1.26 -8.26
C GLY A 17 11.92 0.24 -8.24
N GLY A 18 11.94 -0.73 -7.36
CA GLY A 18 10.86 -1.69 -7.14
C GLY A 18 10.45 -2.45 -8.42
N PHE A 19 9.15 -2.62 -8.64
CA PHE A 19 8.60 -3.34 -9.79
C PHE A 19 8.53 -2.50 -11.10
N LYS A 20 9.33 -1.45 -11.26
CA LYS A 20 9.27 -0.56 -12.45
C LYS A 20 9.44 -1.29 -13.78
N ALA A 21 10.28 -2.32 -13.83
CA ALA A 21 10.49 -3.11 -15.05
C ALA A 21 9.19 -3.73 -15.59
N PHE A 22 8.20 -3.94 -14.72
CA PHE A 22 6.91 -4.53 -15.09
C PHE A 22 5.80 -3.50 -15.38
N LEU A 23 6.11 -2.20 -15.34
CA LEU A 23 5.16 -1.13 -15.66
C LEU A 23 5.14 -0.79 -17.15
N SER A 24 6.22 -1.07 -17.88
CA SER A 24 6.24 -0.89 -19.34
C SER A 24 5.23 -1.81 -20.01
N PRO A 25 4.55 -1.33 -21.07
CA PRO A 25 3.66 -2.19 -21.85
C PRO A 25 4.42 -3.41 -22.35
N PRO A 26 3.88 -4.62 -22.15
CA PRO A 26 4.52 -5.82 -22.70
C PRO A 26 4.37 -5.86 -24.24
N PRO A 27 5.12 -6.72 -24.93
CA PRO A 27 4.89 -7.03 -26.33
C PRO A 27 3.44 -7.46 -26.61
N GLU A 28 3.00 -7.33 -27.85
CA GLU A 28 1.67 -7.78 -28.26
C GLU A 28 1.48 -9.28 -28.01
N GLY A 29 0.29 -9.66 -27.54
CA GLY A 29 -0.07 -11.06 -27.25
C GLY A 29 0.31 -11.55 -25.84
N VAL A 30 1.00 -10.75 -25.04
CA VAL A 30 1.38 -11.14 -23.67
C VAL A 30 0.21 -11.01 -22.70
N ILE A 31 -0.09 -12.08 -21.96
CA ILE A 31 -1.01 -12.08 -20.83
C ILE A 31 -0.28 -11.49 -19.62
N ARG A 32 -0.81 -10.40 -19.10
CA ARG A 32 -0.15 -9.61 -18.05
C ARG A 32 -0.80 -9.81 -16.69
N LEU A 33 -0.15 -10.57 -15.80
CA LEU A 33 -0.59 -10.78 -14.41
C LEU A 33 0.31 -10.03 -13.39
N THR A 34 0.91 -8.91 -13.79
CA THR A 34 1.92 -8.20 -12.99
C THR A 34 1.40 -6.96 -12.30
N VAL A 35 0.51 -6.19 -12.95
CA VAL A 35 0.18 -4.83 -12.52
C VAL A 35 -0.87 -4.83 -11.42
N GLY A 36 -0.53 -4.18 -10.32
CA GLY A 36 -1.47 -3.91 -9.23
C GLY A 36 -2.30 -2.66 -9.50
N GLU A 37 -3.03 -2.66 -10.61
CA GLU A 37 -3.88 -1.56 -11.04
C GLU A 37 -5.27 -2.09 -11.39
N PRO A 38 -6.36 -1.49 -10.86
CA PRO A 38 -7.72 -1.87 -11.21
C PRO A 38 -7.95 -1.84 -12.72
N GLY A 39 -8.51 -2.91 -13.28
CA GLY A 39 -8.88 -3.02 -14.69
C GLY A 39 -10.22 -2.34 -15.01
N PHE A 40 -10.62 -1.36 -14.22
CA PHE A 40 -11.82 -0.55 -14.40
C PHE A 40 -11.44 0.89 -14.66
N ASP A 41 -12.32 1.62 -15.32
CA ASP A 41 -12.23 3.07 -15.40
C ASP A 41 -12.71 3.70 -14.09
N THR A 42 -12.17 4.89 -13.78
CA THR A 42 -12.70 5.74 -12.72
C THR A 42 -14.19 5.97 -12.92
N PRO A 43 -15.05 5.86 -11.90
CA PRO A 43 -16.49 6.11 -12.03
C PRO A 43 -16.78 7.44 -12.71
N THR A 44 -17.68 7.43 -13.70
CA THR A 44 -17.97 8.57 -14.58
C THR A 44 -18.39 9.82 -13.79
N ASN A 45 -19.20 9.66 -12.74
CA ASN A 45 -19.62 10.77 -11.88
C ASN A 45 -18.41 11.47 -11.20
N ILE A 46 -17.38 10.73 -10.82
CA ILE A 46 -16.15 11.28 -10.22
C ILE A 46 -15.36 12.04 -11.30
N SER A 47 -15.21 11.46 -12.50
CA SER A 47 -14.50 12.08 -13.62
C SER A 47 -15.18 13.38 -14.08
N GLU A 48 -16.50 13.40 -14.16
CA GLU A 48 -17.25 14.60 -14.56
C GLU A 48 -17.14 15.74 -13.54
N VAL A 49 -17.05 15.43 -12.25
CA VAL A 49 -16.81 16.45 -11.20
C VAL A 49 -15.45 17.13 -11.38
N ALA A 50 -14.38 16.35 -11.64
CA ALA A 50 -13.06 16.92 -11.91
C ALA A 50 -13.02 17.75 -13.18
N LYS A 51 -13.62 17.24 -14.26
CA LYS A 51 -13.75 17.95 -15.53
C LYS A 51 -14.50 19.29 -15.36
N LYS A 52 -15.61 19.29 -14.63
CA LYS A 52 -16.34 20.51 -14.32
C LYS A 52 -15.49 21.49 -13.54
N ALA A 53 -14.81 21.06 -12.48
CA ALA A 53 -13.95 21.93 -11.68
C ALA A 53 -12.83 22.57 -12.52
N LEU A 54 -12.20 21.79 -13.42
CA LEU A 54 -11.19 22.33 -14.35
C LEU A 54 -11.75 23.38 -15.28
N LEU A 55 -12.94 23.15 -15.87
CA LEU A 55 -13.62 24.08 -16.79
C LEU A 55 -14.13 25.33 -16.05
N ASP A 56 -14.49 25.24 -14.79
CA ASP A 56 -14.88 26.36 -13.93
C ASP A 56 -13.68 27.22 -13.48
N GLY A 57 -12.44 26.84 -13.85
CA GLY A 57 -11.24 27.62 -13.52
C GLY A 57 -10.68 27.32 -12.12
N ASP A 58 -10.99 26.15 -11.53
CA ASP A 58 -10.44 25.72 -10.25
C ASP A 58 -8.98 25.25 -10.39
N THR A 59 -8.09 26.22 -10.64
CA THR A 59 -6.67 25.97 -10.98
C THR A 59 -5.69 26.79 -10.13
N HIS A 60 -6.14 27.30 -8.99
CA HIS A 60 -5.35 28.17 -8.13
C HIS A 60 -4.88 27.45 -6.84
N TYR A 61 -3.93 28.06 -6.16
CA TYR A 61 -3.45 27.56 -4.87
C TYR A 61 -4.57 27.48 -3.83
N THR A 62 -4.47 26.45 -2.99
CA THR A 62 -5.37 26.24 -1.86
C THR A 62 -4.58 25.74 -0.65
N ARG A 63 -5.25 25.29 0.42
CA ARG A 63 -4.60 24.78 1.63
C ARG A 63 -3.71 23.57 1.31
N GLY A 64 -2.53 23.53 1.92
CA GLY A 64 -1.55 22.46 1.77
C GLY A 64 -2.11 21.08 2.15
N GLU A 65 -2.87 21.01 3.23
CA GLU A 65 -3.49 19.78 3.72
C GLU A 65 -4.65 19.27 2.84
N GLY A 66 -5.15 20.11 1.95
CA GLY A 66 -6.39 19.90 1.21
C GLY A 66 -7.51 20.83 1.71
N ARG A 67 -8.58 20.94 0.93
CA ARG A 67 -9.75 21.74 1.32
C ARG A 67 -10.45 21.13 2.53
N GLU A 68 -11.06 21.99 3.34
CA GLU A 68 -11.73 21.59 4.58
C GLU A 68 -12.80 20.52 4.34
N ASN A 69 -13.69 20.76 3.36
CA ASN A 69 -14.75 19.82 3.00
C ASN A 69 -14.21 18.44 2.54
N LEU A 70 -13.07 18.41 1.84
CA LEU A 70 -12.39 17.19 1.44
C LEU A 70 -11.80 16.45 2.65
N CYS A 71 -11.12 17.18 3.56
CA CYS A 71 -10.59 16.58 4.79
C CYS A 71 -11.72 16.03 5.66
N THR A 72 -12.82 16.80 5.83
CA THR A 72 -14.03 16.38 6.54
C THR A 72 -14.64 15.10 5.94
N ALA A 73 -14.70 15.00 4.62
CA ALA A 73 -15.25 13.83 3.96
C ALA A 73 -14.42 12.56 4.26
N TRP A 74 -13.09 12.63 4.14
CA TRP A 74 -12.22 11.51 4.45
C TRP A 74 -12.18 11.16 5.94
N ALA A 75 -12.11 12.16 6.83
CA ALA A 75 -12.20 11.92 8.28
C ALA A 75 -13.52 11.22 8.65
N SER A 76 -14.63 11.68 8.06
CA SER A 76 -15.95 11.07 8.28
C SER A 76 -16.01 9.63 7.77
N HIS A 77 -15.40 9.33 6.60
CA HIS A 77 -15.29 7.97 6.08
C HIS A 77 -14.50 7.08 7.05
N LEU A 78 -13.30 7.48 7.45
CA LEU A 78 -12.43 6.72 8.35
C LEU A 78 -13.10 6.46 9.72
N ARG A 79 -13.75 7.48 10.30
CA ARG A 79 -14.49 7.33 11.56
C ARG A 79 -15.65 6.33 11.45
N ARG A 80 -16.47 6.47 10.43
CA ARG A 80 -17.68 5.64 10.29
C ARG A 80 -17.36 4.22 9.90
N ARG A 81 -16.46 4.04 8.94
CA ARG A 81 -16.18 2.74 8.35
C ARG A 81 -15.17 1.93 9.16
N TRP A 82 -14.10 2.57 9.61
CA TRP A 82 -12.96 1.90 10.22
C TRP A 82 -12.75 2.25 11.69
N LYS A 83 -13.65 3.05 12.28
CA LYS A 83 -13.62 3.45 13.70
C LYS A 83 -12.34 4.19 14.11
N ILE A 84 -11.63 4.76 13.16
CA ILE A 84 -10.44 5.58 13.42
C ILE A 84 -10.90 6.93 14.00
N PRO A 85 -10.50 7.32 15.22
CA PRO A 85 -11.01 8.54 15.88
C PRO A 85 -10.26 9.80 15.41
N VAL A 86 -10.12 9.97 14.07
CA VAL A 86 -9.40 11.10 13.46
C VAL A 86 -10.34 12.27 13.24
N ASP A 87 -9.88 13.48 13.60
CA ASP A 87 -10.55 14.73 13.29
C ASP A 87 -10.19 15.26 11.90
N ASP A 88 -10.94 16.23 11.39
CA ASP A 88 -10.72 16.82 10.07
C ASP A 88 -9.31 17.43 9.94
N GLU A 89 -8.79 18.04 11.03
CA GLU A 89 -7.43 18.56 11.13
C GLU A 89 -6.34 17.46 11.21
N GLY A 90 -6.75 16.22 11.44
CA GLY A 90 -5.88 15.03 11.41
C GLY A 90 -5.68 14.46 10.02
N ILE A 91 -6.26 15.08 8.97
CA ILE A 91 -6.19 14.62 7.57
C ILE A 91 -5.25 15.50 6.76
N VAL A 92 -4.39 14.86 5.96
CA VAL A 92 -3.61 15.52 4.89
C VAL A 92 -3.81 14.76 3.58
N ILE A 93 -4.28 15.45 2.56
CA ILE A 93 -4.48 14.89 1.21
C ILE A 93 -3.20 15.04 0.41
N THR A 94 -2.61 13.92 0.01
CA THR A 94 -1.27 13.84 -0.57
C THR A 94 -1.28 13.46 -2.05
N PRO A 95 -0.18 13.73 -2.79
CA PRO A 95 0.00 13.24 -4.17
C PRO A 95 0.14 11.71 -4.27
N GLY A 96 -0.92 11.00 -3.89
CA GLY A 96 -1.00 9.53 -3.81
C GLY A 96 -0.51 8.98 -2.47
N ALA A 97 -0.94 7.75 -2.16
CA ALA A 97 -0.57 7.04 -0.93
C ALA A 97 0.95 6.86 -0.78
N LYS A 98 1.70 6.76 -1.89
CA LYS A 98 3.18 6.66 -1.84
C LYS A 98 3.82 7.89 -1.20
N GLN A 99 3.29 9.09 -1.44
CA GLN A 99 3.75 10.32 -0.80
C GLN A 99 3.34 10.36 0.68
N ALA A 100 2.13 9.89 1.00
CA ALA A 100 1.68 9.75 2.39
C ALA A 100 2.60 8.82 3.19
N LEU A 101 2.99 7.68 2.60
CA LEU A 101 3.96 6.75 3.20
C LEU A 101 5.31 7.41 3.41
N LEU A 102 5.82 8.14 2.41
CA LEU A 102 7.09 8.87 2.56
C LEU A 102 7.03 9.83 3.76
N TYR A 103 5.94 10.58 3.91
CA TYR A 103 5.76 11.47 5.06
C TYR A 103 5.66 10.69 6.38
N ALA A 104 5.00 9.52 6.37
CA ALA A 104 4.95 8.66 7.54
C ALA A 104 6.35 8.20 7.97
N PHE A 105 7.19 7.77 7.02
CA PHE A 105 8.57 7.41 7.31
C PHE A 105 9.41 8.61 7.78
N MET A 106 9.23 9.79 7.20
CA MET A 106 9.90 11.03 7.66
C MET A 106 9.51 11.43 9.09
N VAL A 107 8.31 11.07 9.56
CA VAL A 107 7.87 11.28 10.95
C VAL A 107 8.44 10.21 11.86
N ALA A 108 8.48 8.95 11.42
CA ALA A 108 8.71 7.80 12.27
C ALA A 108 10.18 7.36 12.36
N ALA A 109 11.05 7.78 11.43
CA ALA A 109 12.41 7.27 11.34
C ALA A 109 13.42 8.35 10.95
N LYS A 110 14.62 8.24 11.46
CA LYS A 110 15.80 9.04 11.13
C LYS A 110 16.99 8.12 10.87
N GLU A 111 18.12 8.71 10.52
CA GLU A 111 19.37 7.99 10.27
C GLU A 111 19.75 7.08 11.45
N ASN A 112 20.14 5.84 11.12
CA ASN A 112 20.51 4.74 12.03
C ASN A 112 19.38 4.14 12.88
N ASP A 113 18.15 4.59 12.72
CA ASP A 113 16.98 3.91 13.32
C ASP A 113 16.70 2.57 12.63
N GLU A 114 15.91 1.72 13.27
CA GLU A 114 15.43 0.46 12.74
C GLU A 114 13.90 0.51 12.57
N VAL A 115 13.41 0.03 11.41
CA VAL A 115 11.98 -0.06 11.14
C VAL A 115 11.62 -1.50 10.80
N ILE A 116 10.71 -2.09 11.57
CA ILE A 116 10.24 -3.46 11.35
C ILE A 116 9.26 -3.50 10.19
N LEU A 117 9.55 -4.40 9.22
CA LEU A 117 8.71 -4.71 8.07
C LEU A 117 8.25 -6.17 8.15
N LEU A 118 6.95 -6.40 8.09
CA LEU A 118 6.36 -7.74 8.06
C LEU A 118 6.50 -8.30 6.63
N ALA A 119 7.34 -9.33 6.47
CA ALA A 119 7.76 -9.86 5.17
C ALA A 119 6.99 -11.14 4.79
N PRO A 120 6.69 -11.33 3.49
CA PRO A 120 7.04 -10.47 2.37
C PRO A 120 6.17 -9.21 2.32
N CYS A 121 6.76 -8.11 1.87
CA CYS A 121 6.10 -6.81 1.84
C CYS A 121 6.34 -6.07 0.51
N TRP A 122 5.58 -5.01 0.29
CA TRP A 122 5.78 -4.17 -0.88
C TRP A 122 7.17 -3.50 -0.84
N PRO A 123 8.01 -3.65 -1.90
CA PRO A 123 9.41 -3.19 -1.89
C PRO A 123 9.59 -1.71 -1.54
N THR A 124 8.61 -0.86 -1.90
CA THR A 124 8.69 0.58 -1.61
C THR A 124 8.78 0.88 -0.11
N HIS A 125 8.23 0.01 0.78
CA HIS A 125 8.36 0.23 2.22
C HIS A 125 9.84 0.19 2.63
N ALA A 126 10.59 -0.83 2.20
CA ALA A 126 12.02 -0.94 2.51
C ALA A 126 12.84 0.20 1.88
N GLU A 127 12.56 0.52 0.59
CA GLU A 127 13.25 1.62 -0.09
C GLU A 127 13.02 2.97 0.58
N GLN A 128 11.82 3.23 1.12
CA GLN A 128 11.55 4.48 1.84
C GLN A 128 12.20 4.50 3.23
N VAL A 129 12.33 3.37 3.92
CA VAL A 129 13.14 3.26 5.15
C VAL A 129 14.60 3.59 4.86
N GLU A 130 15.19 2.97 3.82
CA GLU A 130 16.57 3.22 3.40
C GLU A 130 16.81 4.68 2.98
N LEU A 131 15.79 5.30 2.35
CA LEU A 131 15.84 6.73 1.98
C LEU A 131 15.95 7.65 3.20
N MET A 132 15.40 7.26 4.35
CA MET A 132 15.54 7.99 5.62
C MET A 132 16.92 7.78 6.26
N GLY A 133 17.78 6.92 5.71
CA GLY A 133 19.02 6.48 6.33
C GLY A 133 18.80 5.48 7.47
N ALA A 134 17.59 4.96 7.60
CA ALA A 134 17.23 3.94 8.56
C ALA A 134 17.40 2.54 7.97
N LYS A 135 17.35 1.52 8.82
CA LYS A 135 17.55 0.12 8.44
C LYS A 135 16.22 -0.64 8.47
N PRO A 136 15.78 -1.27 7.35
CA PRO A 136 14.65 -2.17 7.39
C PRO A 136 15.02 -3.48 8.10
N ILE A 137 14.20 -3.90 9.06
CA ILE A 137 14.30 -5.16 9.79
C ILE A 137 13.14 -6.05 9.36
N PHE A 138 13.44 -7.07 8.58
CA PHE A 138 12.40 -7.97 8.05
C PHE A 138 12.04 -9.05 9.05
N VAL A 139 10.75 -9.13 9.41
CA VAL A 139 10.18 -10.19 10.24
C VAL A 139 9.27 -11.04 9.37
N GLN A 140 9.66 -12.32 9.20
CA GLN A 140 8.96 -13.25 8.32
C GLN A 140 7.59 -13.63 8.85
N CYS A 141 6.55 -13.46 8.02
CA CYS A 141 5.22 -13.99 8.25
C CYS A 141 5.14 -15.48 7.85
N ASP A 142 4.26 -16.22 8.50
CA ASP A 142 4.18 -17.67 8.32
C ASP A 142 3.32 -18.07 7.11
N ALA A 143 3.93 -18.76 6.14
CA ALA A 143 3.21 -19.39 5.04
C ALA A 143 2.31 -20.53 5.57
N PRO A 144 1.21 -20.85 4.89
CA PRO A 144 0.76 -20.30 3.59
C PRO A 144 -0.09 -19.03 3.69
N ARG A 145 -0.50 -18.62 4.89
CA ARG A 145 -1.40 -17.46 5.11
C ARG A 145 -0.65 -16.12 5.22
N PHE A 146 0.65 -16.16 5.51
CA PHE A 146 1.50 -14.98 5.66
C PHE A 146 1.02 -13.99 6.74
N HIS A 147 0.55 -14.52 7.86
CA HIS A 147 0.19 -13.76 9.04
C HIS A 147 1.40 -13.48 9.93
N PRO A 148 1.43 -12.33 10.66
CA PRO A 148 2.55 -11.98 11.51
C PRO A 148 2.63 -12.89 12.74
N ASN A 149 3.84 -13.32 13.07
CA ASN A 149 4.14 -13.99 14.34
C ASN A 149 4.59 -12.94 15.35
N LEU A 150 3.77 -12.67 16.36
CA LEU A 150 4.00 -11.62 17.35
C LEU A 150 5.25 -11.86 18.20
N ASP A 151 5.63 -13.11 18.47
CA ASP A 151 6.84 -13.42 19.22
C ASP A 151 8.09 -13.06 18.40
N ARG A 152 8.08 -13.32 17.08
CA ARG A 152 9.15 -12.88 16.18
C ARG A 152 9.20 -11.36 16.07
N VAL A 153 8.05 -10.69 16.02
CA VAL A 153 7.99 -9.22 16.00
C VAL A 153 8.62 -8.68 17.29
N ARG A 154 8.24 -9.21 18.45
CA ARG A 154 8.82 -8.85 19.76
C ARG A 154 10.33 -9.07 19.80
N ALA A 155 10.79 -10.22 19.33
CA ALA A 155 12.21 -10.56 19.32
C ALA A 155 13.07 -9.67 18.39
N ALA A 156 12.44 -9.04 17.39
CA ALA A 156 13.11 -8.13 16.45
C ALA A 156 13.22 -6.69 16.98
N ILE A 157 12.51 -6.34 18.06
CA ILE A 157 12.55 -4.99 18.65
C ILE A 157 13.87 -4.81 19.39
N THR A 158 14.56 -3.70 19.08
CA THR A 158 15.79 -3.26 19.75
C THR A 158 15.62 -1.83 20.26
N GLU A 159 16.63 -1.30 20.94
CA GLU A 159 16.66 0.12 21.37
C GLU A 159 16.68 1.12 20.18
N LYS A 160 16.98 0.65 18.97
CA LYS A 160 16.98 1.45 17.75
C LYS A 160 15.66 1.39 16.99
N THR A 161 14.78 0.46 17.36
CA THR A 161 13.50 0.30 16.67
C THR A 161 12.60 1.49 16.96
N THR A 162 12.10 2.14 15.92
CA THR A 162 11.22 3.33 16.04
C THR A 162 9.83 3.10 15.45
N ALA A 163 9.68 2.12 14.56
CA ALA A 163 8.39 1.87 13.93
C ALA A 163 8.19 0.41 13.52
N ILE A 164 6.91 0.02 13.43
CA ILE A 164 6.44 -1.22 12.78
C ILE A 164 5.55 -0.82 11.60
N VAL A 165 5.81 -1.38 10.41
CA VAL A 165 4.97 -1.19 9.23
C VAL A 165 3.96 -2.32 9.13
N VAL A 166 2.69 -1.95 9.02
CA VAL A 166 1.56 -2.84 8.80
C VAL A 166 0.97 -2.53 7.44
N ASN A 167 0.84 -3.52 6.57
CA ASN A 167 0.08 -3.41 5.32
C ASN A 167 -0.97 -4.51 5.30
N SER A 168 -2.23 -4.15 5.56
CA SER A 168 -3.34 -5.08 5.64
C SER A 168 -4.61 -4.44 5.06
N PRO A 169 -5.18 -5.04 4.01
CA PRO A 169 -4.73 -6.19 3.22
C PRO A 169 -3.35 -6.02 2.60
N ASN A 170 -2.56 -7.09 2.55
CA ASN A 170 -1.14 -7.03 2.20
C ASN A 170 -0.88 -7.16 0.70
N ASN A 171 0.12 -6.46 0.22
CA ASN A 171 0.79 -6.69 -1.06
C ASN A 171 2.21 -7.19 -0.76
N PRO A 172 2.60 -8.44 -1.13
CA PRO A 172 2.05 -9.26 -2.22
C PRO A 172 1.10 -10.39 -1.82
N THR A 173 0.88 -10.66 -0.54
CA THR A 173 0.30 -11.92 -0.04
C THR A 173 -1.22 -11.99 -0.13
N GLY A 174 -1.91 -10.86 -0.10
CA GLY A 174 -3.36 -10.79 0.04
C GLY A 174 -3.86 -11.08 1.47
N ALA A 175 -2.98 -11.27 2.44
CA ALA A 175 -3.34 -11.52 3.84
C ALA A 175 -4.06 -10.31 4.47
N VAL A 176 -5.06 -10.58 5.28
CA VAL A 176 -5.73 -9.61 6.15
C VAL A 176 -5.44 -9.99 7.59
N TYR A 177 -4.68 -9.17 8.31
CA TYR A 177 -4.29 -9.50 9.67
C TYR A 177 -5.50 -9.48 10.60
N THR A 178 -5.58 -10.48 11.45
CA THR A 178 -6.70 -10.69 12.37
C THR A 178 -6.79 -9.59 13.44
N PRO A 179 -7.98 -9.39 14.06
CA PRO A 179 -8.12 -8.46 15.18
C PRO A 179 -7.11 -8.72 16.32
N ASP A 180 -6.85 -9.99 16.67
CA ASP A 180 -5.91 -10.35 17.73
C ASP A 180 -4.46 -10.00 17.38
N GLU A 181 -4.06 -10.21 16.12
CA GLU A 181 -2.74 -9.82 15.63
C GLU A 181 -2.57 -8.30 15.66
N MET A 182 -3.58 -7.54 15.22
CA MET A 182 -3.55 -6.08 15.28
C MET A 182 -3.49 -5.57 16.72
N ILE A 183 -4.28 -6.15 17.63
CA ILE A 183 -4.21 -5.84 19.08
C ILE A 183 -2.81 -6.13 19.63
N GLY A 184 -2.21 -7.26 19.22
CA GLY A 184 -0.86 -7.62 19.61
C GLY A 184 0.19 -6.63 19.12
N ILE A 185 0.11 -6.20 17.87
CA ILE A 185 1.00 -5.17 17.28
C ILE A 185 0.86 -3.84 18.03
N VAL A 186 -0.38 -3.40 18.31
CA VAL A 186 -0.62 -2.14 19.06
C VAL A 186 -0.07 -2.24 20.48
N LYS A 187 -0.22 -3.39 21.16
CA LYS A 187 0.37 -3.60 22.49
C LYS A 187 1.90 -3.51 22.46
N LEU A 188 2.55 -4.15 21.48
CA LEU A 188 4.01 -4.03 21.29
C LEU A 188 4.44 -2.59 21.04
N ALA A 189 3.70 -1.87 20.21
CA ALA A 189 4.00 -0.47 19.91
C ALA A 189 3.84 0.44 21.15
N ILE A 190 2.86 0.17 22.01
CA ILE A 190 2.69 0.88 23.30
C ILE A 190 3.83 0.54 24.27
N GLU A 191 4.14 -0.75 24.41
CA GLU A 191 5.15 -1.24 25.35
C GLU A 191 6.55 -0.69 25.05
N HIS A 192 6.88 -0.54 23.76
CA HIS A 192 8.22 -0.13 23.30
C HIS A 192 8.26 1.31 22.72
N ASP A 193 7.19 2.09 22.88
CA ASP A 193 7.06 3.47 22.40
C ASP A 193 7.34 3.62 20.89
N LEU A 194 6.77 2.71 20.07
CA LEU A 194 6.97 2.68 18.62
C LEU A 194 5.83 3.38 17.88
N TRP A 195 6.14 3.90 16.70
CA TRP A 195 5.16 4.26 15.69
C TRP A 195 4.61 3.02 14.99
N ILE A 196 3.36 3.09 14.53
CA ILE A 196 2.77 2.16 13.58
C ILE A 196 2.53 2.92 12.28
N ILE A 197 3.18 2.51 11.20
CA ILE A 197 2.86 2.99 9.85
C ILE A 197 1.88 1.99 9.25
N SER A 198 0.61 2.39 9.12
CA SER A 198 -0.46 1.51 8.63
C SER A 198 -0.82 1.87 7.19
N ASP A 199 -0.36 1.04 6.24
CA ASP A 199 -0.74 1.13 4.82
C ASP A 199 -2.06 0.39 4.60
N GLU A 200 -3.14 1.15 4.55
CA GLU A 200 -4.52 0.69 4.47
C GLU A 200 -5.16 0.94 3.10
N ILE A 201 -4.34 0.98 2.03
CA ILE A 201 -4.82 1.31 0.66
C ILE A 201 -5.79 0.27 0.08
N TYR A 202 -5.86 -0.95 0.65
CA TYR A 202 -6.71 -2.05 0.18
C TYR A 202 -7.88 -2.38 1.11
N THR A 203 -8.15 -1.62 2.16
CA THR A 203 -9.12 -1.98 3.22
C THR A 203 -10.55 -2.23 2.73
N GLU A 204 -10.96 -1.61 1.64
CA GLU A 204 -12.28 -1.86 1.06
C GLU A 204 -12.30 -3.07 0.09
N LEU A 205 -11.13 -3.66 -0.18
CA LEU A 205 -10.95 -4.82 -1.05
C LEU A 205 -10.65 -6.06 -0.20
N ILE A 206 -11.64 -6.48 0.59
CA ILE A 206 -11.59 -7.64 1.48
C ILE A 206 -12.63 -8.64 1.01
N TRP A 207 -12.28 -9.91 1.06
CA TRP A 207 -13.07 -11.02 0.57
C TRP A 207 -13.64 -11.83 1.72
N ASN A 208 -14.78 -12.48 1.46
CA ASN A 208 -15.49 -13.33 2.42
C ASN A 208 -15.91 -12.54 3.69
N GLU A 209 -15.92 -13.20 4.84
CA GLU A 209 -16.29 -12.64 6.14
C GLU A 209 -15.09 -12.16 6.95
N THR A 210 -13.92 -12.01 6.30
CA THR A 210 -12.71 -11.51 6.98
C THR A 210 -12.92 -10.07 7.42
N GLU A 211 -12.61 -9.78 8.67
CA GLU A 211 -12.72 -8.44 9.26
C GLU A 211 -11.38 -7.73 9.24
N HIS A 212 -11.37 -6.50 8.71
CA HIS A 212 -10.21 -5.59 8.87
C HIS A 212 -10.40 -4.73 10.11
N VAL A 213 -9.33 -4.66 10.91
CA VAL A 213 -9.23 -3.76 12.06
C VAL A 213 -8.03 -2.84 11.87
N SER A 214 -8.27 -1.53 11.81
CA SER A 214 -7.18 -0.55 11.78
C SER A 214 -6.48 -0.48 13.14
N PRO A 215 -5.14 -0.48 13.19
CA PRO A 215 -4.41 -0.23 14.45
C PRO A 215 -4.87 1.05 15.15
N ALA A 216 -5.21 2.08 14.36
CA ALA A 216 -5.70 3.36 14.88
C ALA A 216 -7.09 3.29 15.54
N SER A 217 -7.85 2.22 15.33
CA SER A 217 -9.15 2.01 15.99
C SER A 217 -9.06 1.31 17.34
N ILE A 218 -7.88 0.78 17.68
CA ILE A 218 -7.63 0.05 18.91
C ILE A 218 -7.25 1.05 20.00
N LEU A 219 -7.68 0.80 21.25
CA LEU A 219 -7.40 1.68 22.38
C LEU A 219 -5.88 1.87 22.58
N GLY A 220 -5.43 3.12 22.59
CA GLY A 220 -4.02 3.53 22.65
C GLY A 220 -3.27 3.40 21.32
N GLY A 221 -3.95 2.97 20.25
CA GLY A 221 -3.36 2.83 18.92
C GLY A 221 -3.34 4.13 18.12
N PHE A 222 -4.39 4.95 18.23
CA PHE A 222 -4.49 6.18 17.43
C PHE A 222 -3.33 7.14 17.66
N GLU A 223 -2.91 7.31 18.90
CA GLU A 223 -1.85 8.24 19.31
C GLU A 223 -0.49 7.95 18.68
N ARG A 224 -0.31 6.75 18.15
CA ARG A 224 0.95 6.26 17.57
C ARG A 224 0.80 5.66 16.17
N THR A 225 -0.38 5.77 15.54
CA THR A 225 -0.60 5.25 14.19
C THR A 225 -0.61 6.37 13.15
N LEU A 226 0.19 6.18 12.11
CA LEU A 226 0.22 6.97 10.90
C LEU A 226 -0.49 6.18 9.81
N THR A 227 -1.77 6.46 9.60
CA THR A 227 -2.63 5.73 8.66
C THR A 227 -2.50 6.31 7.26
N VAL A 228 -2.27 5.45 6.28
CA VAL A 228 -2.23 5.81 4.87
C VAL A 228 -3.35 5.08 4.13
N SER A 229 -4.16 5.84 3.39
CA SER A 229 -5.30 5.34 2.63
C SER A 229 -5.47 6.13 1.32
N GLY A 230 -6.56 5.92 0.60
CA GLY A 230 -6.90 6.70 -0.59
C GLY A 230 -7.74 5.94 -1.61
N PRO A 231 -8.25 6.62 -2.64
CA PRO A 231 -9.16 6.05 -3.63
C PRO A 231 -8.46 5.25 -4.76
N SER A 232 -7.13 5.20 -4.79
CA SER A 232 -6.37 4.64 -5.92
C SER A 232 -6.80 3.23 -6.31
N LYS A 233 -7.06 2.35 -5.32
CA LYS A 233 -7.37 0.94 -5.57
C LYS A 233 -8.86 0.65 -5.55
N THR A 234 -9.59 1.39 -4.76
CA THR A 234 -11.04 1.23 -4.57
C THR A 234 -11.83 1.84 -5.72
N HIS A 235 -11.45 3.03 -6.19
CA HIS A 235 -12.18 3.79 -7.20
C HIS A 235 -11.51 3.80 -8.58
N ALA A 236 -10.54 2.90 -8.82
CA ALA A 236 -9.75 2.88 -10.06
C ALA A 236 -9.12 4.25 -10.39
N MET A 237 -8.50 4.88 -9.37
CA MET A 237 -7.94 6.23 -9.45
C MET A 237 -6.41 6.26 -9.29
N THR A 238 -5.71 5.25 -9.82
CA THR A 238 -4.25 5.15 -9.65
C THR A 238 -3.51 6.32 -10.29
N GLY A 239 -3.93 6.73 -11.49
CA GLY A 239 -3.36 7.85 -12.25
C GLY A 239 -3.73 9.25 -11.70
N TRP A 240 -4.74 9.35 -10.84
CA TRP A 240 -5.17 10.62 -10.24
C TRP A 240 -4.21 11.15 -9.18
N ARG A 241 -3.38 10.27 -8.64
CA ARG A 241 -2.40 10.63 -7.61
C ARG A 241 -3.05 11.30 -6.38
N ILE A 242 -4.03 10.63 -5.79
CA ILE A 242 -4.71 11.07 -4.57
C ILE A 242 -4.47 10.04 -3.47
N GLY A 243 -3.89 10.49 -2.36
CA GLY A 243 -3.68 9.72 -1.13
C GLY A 243 -4.22 10.47 0.08
N VAL A 244 -4.39 9.75 1.17
CA VAL A 244 -4.86 10.26 2.44
C VAL A 244 -3.87 9.85 3.51
N PHE A 245 -3.34 10.82 4.23
CA PHE A 245 -2.59 10.62 5.46
C PHE A 245 -3.50 11.00 6.63
N ALA A 246 -3.65 10.11 7.61
CA ALA A 246 -4.46 10.35 8.80
C ALA A 246 -3.66 10.04 10.07
N ALA A 247 -3.64 10.97 11.02
CA ALA A 247 -2.88 10.86 12.26
C ALA A 247 -3.45 11.81 13.33
N PRO A 248 -2.96 11.77 14.58
CA PRO A 248 -3.25 12.81 15.55
C PRO A 248 -2.99 14.21 14.99
N THR A 249 -3.87 15.17 15.31
CA THR A 249 -3.81 16.53 14.76
C THR A 249 -2.44 17.21 14.90
N SER A 250 -1.72 16.98 15.99
CA SER A 250 -0.37 17.52 16.17
C SER A 250 0.62 17.02 15.11
N VAL A 251 0.53 15.75 14.73
CA VAL A 251 1.36 15.12 13.69
C VAL A 251 0.92 15.58 12.30
N ALA A 252 -0.38 15.55 12.03
CA ALA A 252 -0.92 15.99 10.74
C ALA A 252 -0.54 17.46 10.42
N LYS A 253 -0.52 18.35 11.42
CA LYS A 253 -0.01 19.73 11.26
C LYS A 253 1.46 19.81 10.88
N VAL A 254 2.30 18.89 11.36
CA VAL A 254 3.71 18.79 10.93
C VAL A 254 3.79 18.34 9.48
N VAL A 255 3.03 17.28 9.13
CA VAL A 255 2.98 16.74 7.77
C VAL A 255 2.40 17.75 6.78
N GLY A 256 1.37 18.52 7.17
CA GLY A 256 0.82 19.60 6.34
C GLY A 256 1.86 20.68 6.02
N ARG A 257 2.67 21.10 7.01
CA ARG A 257 3.79 22.01 6.77
C ARG A 257 4.87 21.39 5.88
N LEU A 258 5.20 20.12 6.07
CA LEU A 258 6.13 19.39 5.22
C LEU A 258 5.64 19.35 3.77
N GLN A 259 4.36 19.02 3.55
CA GLN A 259 3.74 19.03 2.23
C GLN A 259 3.78 20.41 1.59
N GLY A 260 3.45 21.47 2.34
CA GLY A 260 3.53 22.85 1.87
C GLY A 260 4.92 23.26 1.38
N ASN A 261 6.00 22.67 1.95
CA ASN A 261 7.38 22.94 1.57
C ASN A 261 7.94 21.96 0.51
N THR A 262 7.18 20.92 0.12
CA THR A 262 7.65 19.95 -0.88
C THR A 262 6.85 20.03 -2.19
N CYS A 263 5.55 19.86 -2.14
CA CYS A 263 4.70 19.82 -3.34
C CYS A 263 3.45 20.73 -3.25
N SER A 264 3.33 21.54 -2.21
CA SER A 264 2.20 22.41 -1.90
C SER A 264 0.90 21.61 -1.61
N HIS A 265 0.24 21.12 -2.64
CA HIS A 265 -1.00 20.33 -2.55
C HIS A 265 -1.23 19.52 -3.83
N ILE A 266 -2.22 18.63 -3.83
CA ILE A 266 -2.69 18.00 -5.09
C ILE A 266 -3.33 19.05 -6.00
N PRO A 267 -3.44 18.83 -7.32
CA PRO A 267 -4.13 19.75 -8.22
C PRO A 267 -5.53 20.11 -7.69
N SER A 268 -5.82 21.41 -7.60
CA SER A 268 -7.04 21.92 -6.96
C SER A 268 -8.32 21.37 -7.58
N PHE A 269 -8.36 21.28 -8.92
CA PHE A 269 -9.51 20.74 -9.66
C PHE A 269 -9.79 19.25 -9.41
N LEU A 270 -8.85 18.49 -8.85
CA LEU A 270 -9.07 17.09 -8.44
C LEU A 270 -9.73 16.98 -7.05
N MET A 271 -9.68 18.03 -6.23
CA MET A 271 -10.17 17.96 -4.84
C MET A 271 -11.67 17.68 -4.74
N PRO A 272 -12.55 18.30 -5.56
CA PRO A 272 -13.98 17.95 -5.54
C PRO A 272 -14.27 16.50 -5.92
N ALA A 273 -13.50 15.93 -6.85
CA ALA A 273 -13.63 14.53 -7.23
C ALA A 273 -13.12 13.59 -6.10
N ALA A 274 -12.02 13.96 -5.44
CA ALA A 274 -11.52 13.24 -4.26
C ALA A 274 -12.50 13.28 -3.08
N GLU A 275 -13.23 14.38 -2.91
CA GLU A 275 -14.30 14.50 -1.92
C GLU A 275 -15.48 13.58 -2.26
N LEU A 276 -15.90 13.54 -3.54
CA LEU A 276 -16.95 12.63 -3.98
C LEU A 276 -16.55 11.17 -3.78
N ALA A 277 -15.31 10.80 -4.09
CA ALA A 277 -14.79 9.45 -3.87
C ALA A 277 -14.85 9.03 -2.38
N ALA A 278 -14.65 9.96 -1.44
CA ALA A 278 -14.82 9.67 -0.01
C ALA A 278 -16.29 9.43 0.42
N LYS A 279 -17.25 9.84 -0.40
CA LYS A 279 -18.69 9.79 -0.11
C LYS A 279 -19.45 8.73 -0.89
N ASP A 280 -19.05 8.43 -2.12
CA ASP A 280 -19.73 7.52 -3.04
C ASP A 280 -18.92 6.22 -3.23
N TRP A 281 -19.43 5.15 -2.65
CA TRP A 281 -18.85 3.80 -2.69
C TRP A 281 -19.62 2.83 -3.58
N SER A 282 -20.60 3.32 -4.35
CA SER A 282 -21.50 2.48 -5.16
C SER A 282 -20.74 1.65 -6.20
N ALA A 283 -19.82 2.26 -6.94
CA ALA A 283 -18.99 1.57 -7.94
C ALA A 283 -18.01 0.57 -7.28
N VAL A 284 -17.50 0.87 -6.10
CA VAL A 284 -16.57 -0.01 -5.37
C VAL A 284 -17.23 -1.37 -5.06
N ASN A 285 -18.51 -1.37 -4.70
CA ASN A 285 -19.25 -2.60 -4.46
C ASN A 285 -19.38 -3.48 -5.72
N GLN A 286 -19.54 -2.85 -6.90
CA GLN A 286 -19.55 -3.57 -8.18
C GLN A 286 -18.16 -4.15 -8.51
N PHE A 287 -17.10 -3.36 -8.31
CA PHE A 287 -15.72 -3.81 -8.54
C PHE A 287 -15.36 -4.98 -7.61
N ARG A 288 -15.77 -4.92 -6.33
CA ARG A 288 -15.58 -6.03 -5.38
C ARG A 288 -16.21 -7.33 -5.88
N GLY A 289 -17.42 -7.30 -6.41
CA GLY A 289 -18.09 -8.48 -6.96
C GLY A 289 -17.28 -9.12 -8.09
N GLU A 290 -16.72 -8.32 -8.99
CA GLU A 290 -15.87 -8.84 -10.06
C GLU A 290 -14.51 -9.35 -9.54
N TYR A 291 -13.88 -8.70 -8.57
CA TYR A 291 -12.65 -9.20 -7.96
C TYR A 291 -12.86 -10.54 -7.24
N ILE A 292 -13.99 -10.72 -6.54
CA ILE A 292 -14.34 -12.01 -5.90
C ILE A 292 -14.47 -13.10 -6.96
N ARG A 293 -15.13 -12.81 -8.09
CA ARG A 293 -15.27 -13.75 -9.22
C ARG A 293 -13.90 -14.11 -9.80
N ARG A 294 -13.03 -13.11 -10.06
CA ARG A 294 -11.68 -13.33 -10.61
C ARG A 294 -10.79 -14.11 -9.63
N ARG A 295 -10.90 -13.79 -8.34
CA ARG A 295 -10.20 -14.55 -7.29
C ARG A 295 -10.61 -16.03 -7.32
N GLY A 296 -11.90 -16.32 -7.34
CA GLY A 296 -12.39 -17.71 -7.44
C GLY A 296 -11.84 -18.42 -8.66
N LEU A 297 -11.91 -17.80 -9.82
CA LEU A 297 -11.42 -18.37 -11.08
C LEU A 297 -9.90 -18.67 -11.05
N ILE A 298 -9.07 -17.72 -10.58
CA ILE A 298 -7.62 -17.93 -10.57
C ILE A 298 -7.23 -19.04 -9.58
N LEU A 299 -7.88 -19.13 -8.42
CA LEU A 299 -7.62 -20.20 -7.45
C LEU A 299 -8.05 -21.57 -8.00
N GLU A 300 -9.24 -21.67 -8.58
CA GLU A 300 -9.71 -22.87 -9.25
C GLU A 300 -8.75 -23.36 -10.33
N LEU A 301 -8.28 -22.45 -11.20
CA LEU A 301 -7.32 -22.81 -12.26
C LEU A 301 -5.98 -23.26 -11.71
N LEU A 302 -5.49 -22.64 -10.64
CA LEU A 302 -4.22 -23.03 -10.01
C LEU A 302 -4.29 -24.39 -9.31
N GLU A 303 -5.43 -24.80 -8.76
CA GLU A 303 -5.66 -26.13 -8.17
C GLU A 303 -5.45 -27.27 -9.18
N HIS A 304 -5.64 -27.00 -10.49
CA HIS A 304 -5.41 -27.99 -11.55
C HIS A 304 -3.93 -28.17 -11.93
N ILE A 305 -3.01 -27.43 -11.30
CA ILE A 305 -1.57 -27.51 -11.54
C ILE A 305 -0.86 -28.01 -10.27
N PRO A 306 -0.67 -29.33 -10.11
CA PRO A 306 -0.21 -29.92 -8.84
C PRO A 306 1.16 -29.45 -8.35
N SER A 307 2.00 -28.89 -9.24
CA SER A 307 3.31 -28.35 -8.89
C SER A 307 3.28 -26.90 -8.38
N LEU A 308 2.12 -26.25 -8.39
CA LEU A 308 1.91 -24.90 -7.90
C LEU A 308 1.05 -24.92 -6.66
N VAL A 309 1.43 -24.14 -5.63
CA VAL A 309 0.63 -23.98 -4.43
C VAL A 309 0.29 -22.50 -4.25
N ALA A 310 -0.98 -22.17 -4.44
CA ALA A 310 -1.46 -20.80 -4.25
C ALA A 310 -1.71 -20.49 -2.77
N SER A 311 -1.38 -19.24 -2.33
CA SER A 311 -1.94 -18.70 -1.10
C SER A 311 -3.43 -18.43 -1.29
N GLU A 312 -4.18 -18.38 -0.17
CA GLU A 312 -5.58 -17.96 -0.19
C GLU A 312 -5.67 -16.48 0.21
N PRO A 313 -5.69 -15.54 -0.77
CA PRO A 313 -5.78 -14.13 -0.44
C PRO A 313 -7.13 -13.78 0.19
N GLU A 314 -7.08 -13.10 1.33
CA GLU A 314 -8.25 -12.63 2.08
C GLU A 314 -8.66 -11.22 1.65
N GLY A 315 -7.74 -10.48 0.99
CA GLY A 315 -7.97 -9.12 0.47
C GLY A 315 -7.00 -8.74 -0.65
N ALA A 316 -7.05 -7.49 -1.07
CA ALA A 316 -6.34 -6.92 -2.22
C ALA A 316 -6.73 -7.65 -3.53
N PHE A 317 -5.89 -7.72 -4.51
CA PHE A 317 -6.14 -8.46 -5.76
C PHE A 317 -4.87 -9.19 -6.24
N TYR A 318 -4.15 -9.77 -5.26
CA TYR A 318 -2.93 -10.54 -5.49
C TYR A 318 -3.07 -11.94 -4.93
N VAL A 319 -2.37 -12.88 -5.56
CA VAL A 319 -2.14 -14.21 -5.03
C VAL A 319 -0.65 -14.53 -5.14
N MET A 320 -0.06 -15.03 -4.06
CA MET A 320 1.27 -15.62 -4.10
C MET A 320 1.17 -17.09 -4.48
N VAL A 321 2.07 -17.54 -5.33
CA VAL A 321 2.12 -18.94 -5.78
C VAL A 321 3.52 -19.48 -5.53
N ASP A 322 3.60 -20.53 -4.74
CA ASP A 322 4.81 -21.32 -4.56
C ASP A 322 5.06 -22.14 -5.82
N VAL A 323 6.21 -21.93 -6.46
CA VAL A 323 6.60 -22.61 -7.70
C VAL A 323 7.67 -23.69 -7.49
N ARG A 324 8.15 -23.90 -6.26
CA ARG A 324 9.24 -24.85 -5.94
C ARG A 324 8.90 -26.29 -6.31
N GLY A 325 7.61 -26.64 -6.31
CA GLY A 325 7.14 -27.94 -6.82
C GLY A 325 7.45 -28.22 -8.29
N THR A 326 7.80 -27.18 -9.07
CA THR A 326 8.27 -27.30 -10.46
C THR A 326 9.77 -27.59 -10.57
N GLY A 327 10.51 -27.53 -9.47
CA GLY A 327 11.99 -27.60 -9.45
C GLY A 327 12.68 -26.28 -9.84
N MET A 328 11.93 -25.16 -9.96
CA MET A 328 12.44 -23.84 -10.30
C MET A 328 12.29 -22.87 -9.13
N ASP A 329 13.12 -21.82 -9.12
CA ASP A 329 12.86 -20.60 -8.33
C ASP A 329 11.85 -19.69 -9.05
N GLY A 330 11.38 -18.64 -8.38
CA GLY A 330 10.39 -17.72 -8.93
C GLY A 330 10.90 -16.99 -10.18
N THR A 331 12.18 -16.61 -10.20
CA THR A 331 12.81 -15.88 -11.30
C THR A 331 12.89 -16.73 -12.55
N THR A 332 13.38 -17.97 -12.44
CA THR A 332 13.44 -18.92 -13.53
C THR A 332 12.04 -19.27 -14.05
N PHE A 333 11.09 -19.48 -13.14
CA PHE A 333 9.69 -19.74 -13.52
C PHE A 333 9.09 -18.55 -14.30
N ALA A 334 9.27 -17.33 -13.79
CA ALA A 334 8.72 -16.12 -14.43
C ALA A 334 9.31 -15.91 -15.84
N GLN A 335 10.62 -16.16 -16.02
CA GLN A 335 11.27 -16.06 -17.31
C GLN A 335 10.71 -17.10 -18.30
N ARG A 336 10.57 -18.36 -17.87
CA ARG A 336 10.02 -19.43 -18.74
C ARG A 336 8.55 -19.21 -19.06
N ALA A 337 7.74 -18.73 -18.09
CA ALA A 337 6.34 -18.38 -18.34
C ALA A 337 6.21 -17.30 -19.42
N MET A 338 7.12 -16.34 -19.43
CA MET A 338 7.16 -15.30 -20.44
C MET A 338 7.61 -15.86 -21.80
N ASP A 339 8.71 -16.62 -21.85
CA ASP A 339 9.33 -17.09 -23.11
C ASP A 339 8.52 -18.19 -23.80
N GLU A 340 7.90 -19.09 -23.02
CA GLU A 340 7.22 -20.29 -23.55
C GLU A 340 5.70 -20.10 -23.70
N ALA A 341 5.08 -19.25 -22.84
CA ALA A 341 3.63 -19.10 -22.79
C ALA A 341 3.14 -17.65 -22.97
N LEU A 342 4.03 -16.69 -23.11
CA LEU A 342 3.71 -15.26 -23.17
C LEU A 342 2.89 -14.79 -21.95
N VAL A 343 3.20 -15.32 -20.76
CA VAL A 343 2.56 -14.94 -19.50
C VAL A 343 3.56 -14.21 -18.61
N GLN A 344 3.27 -12.95 -18.31
CA GLN A 344 4.12 -12.11 -17.47
C GLN A 344 3.65 -12.16 -16.01
N VAL A 345 4.52 -12.63 -15.10
CA VAL A 345 4.29 -12.71 -13.66
C VAL A 345 5.40 -11.97 -12.89
N ILE A 346 5.21 -11.68 -11.61
CA ILE A 346 6.25 -11.04 -10.77
C ILE A 346 6.99 -12.10 -9.96
N PRO A 347 8.30 -12.35 -10.19
CA PRO A 347 9.11 -13.17 -9.29
C PRO A 347 9.35 -12.42 -7.98
N LEU A 348 9.37 -13.14 -6.87
CA LEU A 348 9.52 -12.57 -5.54
C LEU A 348 10.83 -12.95 -4.84
N ASP A 349 11.74 -13.69 -5.50
CA ASP A 349 13.00 -14.20 -4.91
C ASP A 349 13.90 -13.09 -4.34
N SER A 350 13.79 -11.87 -4.86
CA SER A 350 14.54 -10.72 -4.36
C SER A 350 13.94 -10.09 -3.09
N LEU A 351 12.77 -10.54 -2.66
CA LEU A 351 12.09 -10.05 -1.47
C LEU A 351 12.28 -11.03 -0.30
N PRO A 352 12.64 -10.57 0.87
CA PRO A 352 12.67 -11.41 2.07
C PRO A 352 11.33 -12.12 2.28
N GLY A 353 11.36 -13.46 2.39
CA GLY A 353 10.15 -14.28 2.51
C GLY A 353 9.41 -14.55 1.21
N GLY A 354 9.98 -14.15 0.08
CA GLY A 354 9.42 -14.39 -1.25
C GLY A 354 10.18 -15.44 -2.07
N GLU A 355 11.22 -16.07 -1.50
CA GLU A 355 12.06 -17.03 -2.20
C GLU A 355 11.26 -18.26 -2.66
N GLY A 356 11.29 -18.53 -3.97
CA GLY A 356 10.52 -19.61 -4.60
C GLY A 356 9.04 -19.29 -4.83
N TYR A 357 8.67 -18.02 -4.73
CA TYR A 357 7.31 -17.55 -5.00
C TYR A 357 7.25 -16.61 -6.20
N ILE A 358 6.09 -16.61 -6.86
CA ILE A 358 5.68 -15.56 -7.79
C ILE A 358 4.43 -14.87 -7.27
N ARG A 359 4.19 -13.62 -7.68
CA ARG A 359 2.93 -12.92 -7.46
C ARG A 359 2.16 -12.80 -8.76
N LEU A 360 0.88 -13.16 -8.72
CA LEU A 360 -0.09 -12.89 -9.77
C LEU A 360 -1.05 -11.79 -9.31
N SER A 361 -1.40 -10.89 -10.22
CA SER A 361 -2.47 -9.90 -10.02
C SER A 361 -3.70 -10.33 -10.83
N TYR A 362 -4.85 -10.34 -10.18
CA TYR A 362 -6.15 -10.56 -10.84
C TYR A 362 -6.98 -9.27 -10.91
N ALA A 363 -6.30 -8.13 -10.90
CA ALA A 363 -6.93 -6.81 -10.96
C ALA A 363 -7.55 -6.49 -12.33
N THR A 364 -7.02 -7.09 -13.41
CA THR A 364 -7.45 -6.85 -14.80
C THR A 364 -8.03 -8.08 -15.45
#